data_353710fe907d1fe1de1983e37297521b
#
_entry.id   353710fe907d1fe1de1983e37297521b
#
_cell.length_a   1.000
_cell.length_b   1.000
_cell.length_c   1.000
_cell.angle_alpha   90.00
_cell.angle_beta   90.00
_cell.angle_gamma   90.00
#
_symmetry.space_group_name_H-M   'P 1'
#
loop_
_entity.id
_entity.type
_entity.pdbx_description
1 polymer ?
#
loop_
_entity_poly.entity_id
_entity_poly.type
_entity_poly.pdbx_seq_one_letter_code
_entity_poly.pdbx_strand_id
1 'polypeptide(L)'
;MNNKIKILLGLLILLICVPLALSFGQYKSNAPFKHETVAAPDFSLKDILGKTFKLSSQRGNPMIMFFGTTWCPACRGEMPFYKNLYEKYARRGLKFIYIDINESPERVARFAKQNSFPYLVLVDADGSVANDYNLIGVPTLILVDKKGNIISISHQVSDLPLDAIFPAKK
;
A
#
# COMPACT_ATOMS: atom_id res chain seq x y z
N MET A 1 -59.84 15.47 27.07
CA MET A 1 -58.54 15.19 27.71
C MET A 1 -58.12 16.46 28.44
N ASN A 2 -58.06 16.38 29.76
CA ASN A 2 -57.97 17.55 30.65
C ASN A 2 -56.64 18.26 30.52
N ASN A 3 -56.62 19.62 30.46
CA ASN A 3 -55.38 20.39 30.27
C ASN A 3 -54.29 20.07 31.30
N LYS A 4 -54.66 19.69 32.50
CA LYS A 4 -53.74 19.23 33.56
C LYS A 4 -52.97 17.97 33.17
N ILE A 5 -53.63 17.02 32.43
CA ILE A 5 -53.00 15.78 31.97
C ILE A 5 -51.98 16.06 30.86
N LYS A 6 -52.24 17.02 29.95
CA LYS A 6 -51.30 17.42 28.90
C LYS A 6 -50.06 18.08 29.46
N ILE A 7 -50.20 18.89 30.51
CA ILE A 7 -49.06 19.55 31.17
C ILE A 7 -48.21 18.51 31.94
N LEU A 8 -48.85 17.54 32.62
CA LEU A 8 -48.11 16.47 33.31
C LEU A 8 -47.35 15.56 32.33
N LEU A 9 -47.97 15.19 31.18
CA LEU A 9 -47.30 14.40 30.16
C LEU A 9 -46.11 15.16 29.54
N GLY A 10 -46.28 16.47 29.29
CA GLY A 10 -45.19 17.33 28.76
C GLY A 10 -44.00 17.42 29.71
N LEU A 11 -44.27 17.59 31.03
CA LEU A 11 -43.24 17.62 32.06
C LEU A 11 -42.51 16.26 32.20
N LEU A 12 -43.27 15.14 32.09
CA LEU A 12 -42.68 13.79 32.15
C LEU A 12 -41.73 13.49 30.97
N ILE A 13 -42.12 13.94 29.77
CA ILE A 13 -41.27 13.80 28.56
C ILE A 13 -39.99 14.65 28.67
N LEU A 14 -40.08 15.87 29.22
CA LEU A 14 -38.91 16.75 29.43
C LEU A 14 -37.96 16.15 30.47
N LEU A 15 -38.47 15.48 31.52
CA LEU A 15 -37.65 14.83 32.55
C LEU A 15 -36.92 13.57 32.06
N ILE A 16 -37.43 12.91 31.02
CA ILE A 16 -36.83 11.69 30.47
C ILE A 16 -35.84 12.04 29.32
N CYS A 17 -36.18 13.05 28.50
CA CYS A 17 -35.33 13.42 27.33
C CYS A 17 -34.08 14.23 27.69
N VAL A 18 -34.10 15.02 28.74
CA VAL A 18 -32.96 15.87 29.13
C VAL A 18 -31.77 15.05 29.64
N PRO A 19 -31.91 14.02 30.49
CA PRO A 19 -30.76 13.22 30.90
C PRO A 19 -30.20 12.33 29.78
N LEU A 20 -31.02 11.95 28.78
CA LEU A 20 -30.56 11.16 27.64
C LEU A 20 -29.70 11.98 26.69
N ALA A 21 -29.99 13.27 26.52
CA ALA A 21 -29.17 14.18 25.67
C ALA A 21 -27.82 14.53 26.32
N LEU A 22 -27.71 14.50 27.65
CA LEU A 22 -26.47 14.77 28.37
C LEU A 22 -25.53 13.55 28.45
N SER A 23 -26.04 12.34 28.12
CA SER A 23 -25.25 11.10 28.11
C SER A 23 -24.49 10.86 26.78
N PHE A 24 -24.70 11.67 25.74
CA PHE A 24 -23.80 11.74 24.61
C PHE A 24 -22.52 12.49 25.01
N GLY A 25 -21.90 12.01 26.09
CA GLY A 25 -20.60 12.42 26.55
C GLY A 25 -19.64 12.28 25.38
N GLN A 26 -18.95 13.38 25.08
CA GLN A 26 -17.91 13.51 24.08
C GLN A 26 -17.01 12.29 24.09
N TYR A 27 -17.19 11.40 23.09
CA TYR A 27 -16.20 10.40 22.75
C TYR A 27 -15.00 11.17 22.18
N LYS A 28 -14.15 11.71 23.07
CA LYS A 28 -12.83 12.19 22.72
C LYS A 28 -11.99 10.95 22.38
N SER A 29 -11.95 10.59 21.13
CA SER A 29 -10.94 9.66 20.60
C SER A 29 -9.57 10.36 20.61
N ASN A 30 -8.99 10.56 21.79
CA ASN A 30 -7.65 11.09 21.97
C ASN A 30 -6.60 9.98 22.04
N ALA A 31 -6.87 8.78 21.55
CA ALA A 31 -5.84 7.81 21.29
C ALA A 31 -5.18 8.24 19.95
N PRO A 32 -3.90 8.66 19.93
CA PRO A 32 -3.20 8.73 18.67
C PRO A 32 -3.30 7.33 18.07
N PHE A 33 -3.87 7.21 16.88
CA PHE A 33 -3.76 6.01 16.08
C PHE A 33 -2.26 5.77 15.91
N LYS A 34 -1.71 4.91 16.77
CA LYS A 34 -0.37 4.38 16.57
C LYS A 34 -0.50 3.51 15.32
N HIS A 35 -0.13 4.05 14.17
CA HIS A 35 0.05 3.23 12.98
C HIS A 35 1.05 2.15 13.38
N GLU A 36 0.55 0.97 13.68
CA GLU A 36 1.40 -0.20 13.81
C GLU A 36 2.10 -0.36 12.47
N THR A 37 3.38 -0.02 12.44
CA THR A 37 4.20 -0.17 11.24
C THR A 37 4.42 -1.66 11.04
N VAL A 38 3.80 -2.23 10.02
CA VAL A 38 3.95 -3.64 9.65
C VAL A 38 5.26 -3.79 8.88
N ALA A 39 6.17 -4.63 9.38
CA ALA A 39 7.39 -4.94 8.65
C ALA A 39 7.05 -5.72 7.37
N ALA A 40 7.68 -5.37 6.25
CA ALA A 40 7.59 -6.14 5.02
C ALA A 40 8.21 -7.53 5.23
N PRO A 41 7.51 -8.64 4.91
CA PRO A 41 8.07 -9.98 4.92
C PRO A 41 9.38 -10.04 4.14
N ASP A 42 10.44 -10.61 4.74
CA ASP A 42 11.73 -10.72 4.05
C ASP A 42 11.67 -11.83 3.01
N PHE A 43 12.31 -11.62 1.87
CA PHE A 43 12.39 -12.63 0.82
C PHE A 43 13.73 -12.58 0.08
N SER A 44 14.02 -13.69 -0.61
CA SER A 44 15.11 -13.80 -1.57
C SER A 44 14.58 -14.32 -2.90
N LEU A 45 14.77 -13.55 -3.97
CA LEU A 45 14.42 -13.94 -5.34
C LEU A 45 15.61 -13.76 -6.26
N LYS A 46 15.59 -14.46 -7.40
CA LYS A 46 16.54 -14.20 -8.48
C LYS A 46 15.99 -13.13 -9.42
N ASP A 47 16.89 -12.29 -9.91
CA ASP A 47 16.58 -11.41 -11.03
C ASP A 47 16.63 -12.17 -12.38
N ILE A 48 16.22 -11.50 -13.46
CA ILE A 48 16.22 -12.06 -14.81
C ILE A 48 17.63 -12.42 -15.35
N LEU A 49 18.70 -12.05 -14.64
CA LEU A 49 20.09 -12.41 -14.94
C LEU A 49 20.59 -13.53 -14.02
N GLY A 50 19.75 -14.08 -13.14
CA GLY A 50 20.07 -15.13 -12.18
C GLY A 50 20.77 -14.66 -10.90
N LYS A 51 20.96 -13.35 -10.71
CA LYS A 51 21.56 -12.79 -9.50
C LYS A 51 20.54 -12.77 -8.36
N THR A 52 20.96 -13.21 -7.18
CA THR A 52 20.10 -13.20 -5.98
C THR A 52 19.93 -11.79 -5.43
N PHE A 53 18.69 -11.38 -5.23
CA PHE A 53 18.27 -10.21 -4.50
C PHE A 53 17.70 -10.63 -3.14
N LYS A 54 18.01 -9.90 -2.09
CA LYS A 54 17.42 -10.08 -0.76
C LYS A 54 16.86 -8.75 -0.26
N LEU A 55 15.58 -8.74 0.16
CA LEU A 55 14.90 -7.50 0.58
C LEU A 55 15.58 -6.87 1.81
N SER A 56 15.89 -7.67 2.83
CA SER A 56 16.51 -7.16 4.06
C SER A 56 17.86 -6.48 3.84
N SER A 57 18.59 -6.82 2.76
CA SER A 57 19.86 -6.17 2.40
C SER A 57 19.69 -4.77 1.80
N GLN A 58 18.43 -4.36 1.50
CA GLN A 58 18.12 -3.07 0.89
C GLN A 58 17.73 -1.99 1.90
N ARG A 59 17.74 -2.30 3.19
CA ARG A 59 17.45 -1.33 4.25
C ARG A 59 18.32 -0.08 4.12
N GLY A 60 17.78 1.07 4.56
CA GLY A 60 18.40 2.38 4.32
C GLY A 60 17.84 3.12 3.10
N ASN A 61 17.16 2.42 2.19
CA ASN A 61 16.51 3.03 1.03
C ASN A 61 15.01 2.72 1.05
N PRO A 62 14.15 3.70 0.78
CA PRO A 62 12.74 3.43 0.51
C PRO A 62 12.61 2.70 -0.83
N MET A 63 11.55 1.91 -0.97
CA MET A 63 11.37 1.04 -2.12
C MET A 63 9.92 0.94 -2.54
N ILE A 64 9.68 0.86 -3.84
CA ILE A 64 8.40 0.41 -4.40
C ILE A 64 8.63 -0.96 -5.03
N MET A 65 7.82 -1.92 -4.61
CA MET A 65 7.71 -3.24 -5.21
C MET A 65 6.42 -3.27 -6.03
N PHE A 66 6.53 -3.52 -7.33
CA PHE A 66 5.39 -3.68 -8.23
C PHE A 66 5.23 -5.16 -8.58
N PHE A 67 4.22 -5.80 -8.03
CA PHE A 67 3.86 -7.18 -8.32
C PHE A 67 2.95 -7.23 -9.54
N GLY A 68 3.28 -8.06 -10.51
CA GLY A 68 2.54 -8.17 -11.75
C GLY A 68 2.82 -9.46 -12.49
N THR A 69 2.24 -9.58 -13.69
CA THR A 69 2.49 -10.67 -14.64
C THR A 69 2.63 -10.12 -16.05
N THR A 70 3.32 -10.84 -16.93
CA THR A 70 3.54 -10.38 -18.31
C THR A 70 2.25 -10.31 -19.14
N TRP A 71 1.24 -11.07 -18.78
CA TRP A 71 -0.04 -11.18 -19.51
C TRP A 71 -1.13 -10.24 -18.96
N CYS A 72 -0.93 -9.60 -17.80
CA CYS A 72 -1.92 -8.76 -17.13
C CYS A 72 -2.11 -7.41 -17.87
N PRO A 73 -3.29 -7.10 -18.46
CA PRO A 73 -3.51 -5.83 -19.16
C PRO A 73 -3.43 -4.61 -18.24
N ALA A 74 -3.99 -4.70 -17.03
CA ALA A 74 -3.93 -3.62 -16.03
C ALA A 74 -2.49 -3.31 -15.62
N CYS A 75 -1.65 -4.34 -15.41
CA CYS A 75 -0.23 -4.17 -15.12
C CYS A 75 0.49 -3.42 -16.24
N ARG A 76 0.19 -3.76 -17.50
CA ARG A 76 0.75 -3.07 -18.66
C ARG A 76 0.34 -1.59 -18.73
N GLY A 77 -0.92 -1.30 -18.33
CA GLY A 77 -1.43 0.06 -18.24
C GLY A 77 -0.70 0.92 -17.20
N GLU A 78 -0.29 0.33 -16.09
CA GLU A 78 0.45 1.03 -15.03
C GLU A 78 1.96 1.23 -15.33
N MET A 79 2.55 0.42 -16.22
CA MET A 79 3.99 0.47 -16.50
C MET A 79 4.52 1.84 -16.95
N PRO A 80 3.85 2.61 -17.82
CA PRO A 80 4.31 3.94 -18.21
C PRO A 80 4.39 4.89 -17.01
N PHE A 81 3.40 4.86 -16.13
CA PHE A 81 3.38 5.67 -14.90
C PHE A 81 4.49 5.25 -13.95
N TYR A 82 4.74 3.93 -13.82
CA TYR A 82 5.82 3.40 -12.99
C TYR A 82 7.21 3.80 -13.53
N LYS A 83 7.40 3.81 -14.86
CA LYS A 83 8.63 4.33 -15.49
C LYS A 83 8.83 5.82 -15.23
N ASN A 84 7.79 6.62 -15.40
CA ASN A 84 7.87 8.07 -15.12
C ASN A 84 8.24 8.32 -13.65
N LEU A 85 7.69 7.49 -12.75
CA LEU A 85 8.01 7.57 -11.34
C LEU A 85 9.47 7.22 -11.07
N TYR A 86 10.00 6.18 -11.73
CA TYR A 86 11.42 5.81 -11.70
C TYR A 86 12.31 6.98 -12.13
N GLU A 87 12.04 7.58 -13.27
CA GLU A 87 12.83 8.72 -13.80
C GLU A 87 12.85 9.89 -12.79
N LYS A 88 11.73 10.15 -12.13
CA LYS A 88 11.59 11.25 -11.18
C LYS A 88 12.28 11.00 -9.84
N TYR A 89 12.23 9.77 -9.32
CA TYR A 89 12.59 9.49 -7.92
C TYR A 89 13.80 8.57 -7.72
N ALA A 90 14.27 7.81 -8.74
CA ALA A 90 15.40 6.91 -8.57
C ALA A 90 16.68 7.65 -8.15
N ARG A 91 16.95 8.81 -8.74
CA ARG A 91 18.08 9.68 -8.35
C ARG A 91 17.94 10.30 -6.96
N ARG A 92 16.73 10.28 -6.39
CA ARG A 92 16.43 10.73 -5.02
C ARG A 92 16.55 9.61 -3.99
N GLY A 93 16.98 8.42 -4.40
CA GLY A 93 17.22 7.26 -3.56
C GLY A 93 16.02 6.33 -3.37
N LEU A 94 14.93 6.51 -4.15
CA LEU A 94 13.84 5.54 -4.18
C LEU A 94 14.24 4.35 -5.05
N LYS A 95 14.17 3.14 -4.49
CA LYS A 95 14.41 1.89 -5.22
C LYS A 95 13.13 1.44 -5.92
N PHE A 96 13.30 0.82 -7.07
CA PHE A 96 12.19 0.32 -7.90
C PHE A 96 12.45 -1.13 -8.26
N ILE A 97 11.46 -1.99 -7.99
CA ILE A 97 11.50 -3.40 -8.32
C ILE A 97 10.19 -3.80 -8.98
N TYR A 98 10.28 -4.54 -10.08
CA TYR A 98 9.16 -5.30 -10.62
C TYR A 98 9.33 -6.76 -10.23
N ILE A 99 8.28 -7.39 -9.68
CA ILE A 99 8.25 -8.79 -9.27
C ILE A 99 7.20 -9.50 -10.12
N ASP A 100 7.64 -10.37 -10.99
CA ASP A 100 6.76 -11.18 -11.81
C ASP A 100 6.37 -12.47 -11.08
N ILE A 101 5.08 -12.80 -11.11
CA ILE A 101 4.50 -13.89 -10.33
C ILE A 101 4.12 -15.05 -11.24
N ASN A 102 4.52 -16.29 -10.86
CA ASN A 102 4.10 -17.54 -11.49
C ASN A 102 4.45 -17.65 -12.99
N GLU A 103 5.57 -17.07 -13.41
CA GLU A 103 6.05 -17.19 -14.80
C GLU A 103 7.52 -17.61 -14.84
N SER A 104 7.94 -18.16 -15.99
CA SER A 104 9.34 -18.60 -16.14
C SER A 104 10.29 -17.41 -16.33
N PRO A 105 11.53 -17.51 -15.83
CA PRO A 105 12.54 -16.44 -15.96
C PRO A 105 12.77 -15.99 -17.41
N GLU A 106 12.73 -16.92 -18.36
CA GLU A 106 12.97 -16.65 -19.79
C GLU A 106 11.84 -15.79 -20.38
N ARG A 107 10.59 -16.05 -19.96
CA ARG A 107 9.42 -15.28 -20.39
C ARG A 107 9.49 -13.87 -19.85
N VAL A 108 9.77 -13.74 -18.57
CA VAL A 108 9.89 -12.45 -17.86
C VAL A 108 11.04 -11.62 -18.43
N ALA A 109 12.20 -12.26 -18.71
CA ALA A 109 13.35 -11.59 -19.31
C ALA A 109 13.05 -11.03 -20.71
N ARG A 110 12.35 -11.81 -21.57
CA ARG A 110 11.90 -11.31 -22.89
C ARG A 110 10.96 -10.12 -22.74
N PHE A 111 9.99 -10.21 -21.85
CA PHE A 111 9.03 -9.14 -21.60
C PHE A 111 9.71 -7.86 -21.09
N ALA A 112 10.61 -7.97 -20.12
CA ALA A 112 11.36 -6.84 -19.59
C ALA A 112 12.20 -6.16 -20.67
N LYS A 113 12.86 -6.94 -21.54
CA LYS A 113 13.64 -6.44 -22.67
C LYS A 113 12.76 -5.70 -23.70
N GLN A 114 11.63 -6.32 -24.09
CA GLN A 114 10.70 -5.73 -25.06
C GLN A 114 10.10 -4.40 -24.56
N ASN A 115 9.90 -4.26 -23.26
CA ASN A 115 9.37 -3.06 -22.65
C ASN A 115 10.45 -2.11 -22.12
N SER A 116 11.74 -2.41 -22.31
CA SER A 116 12.87 -1.56 -21.86
C SER A 116 12.76 -1.14 -20.40
N PHE A 117 12.61 -2.11 -19.49
CA PHE A 117 12.48 -1.81 -18.05
C PHE A 117 13.78 -1.21 -17.51
N PRO A 118 13.76 0.00 -16.91
CA PRO A 118 14.96 0.65 -16.37
C PRO A 118 15.26 0.24 -14.93
N TYR A 119 14.42 -0.59 -14.31
CA TYR A 119 14.50 -1.01 -12.92
C TYR A 119 14.74 -2.51 -12.81
N LEU A 120 15.02 -2.96 -11.58
CA LEU A 120 15.28 -4.37 -11.28
C LEU A 120 14.01 -5.21 -11.50
N VAL A 121 14.17 -6.36 -12.14
CA VAL A 121 13.10 -7.33 -12.40
C VAL A 121 13.44 -8.64 -11.72
N LEU A 122 12.60 -9.04 -10.78
CA LEU A 122 12.69 -10.28 -10.02
C LEU A 122 11.63 -11.26 -10.50
N VAL A 123 11.88 -12.56 -10.27
CA VAL A 123 10.99 -13.63 -10.68
C VAL A 123 10.58 -14.45 -9.46
N ASP A 124 9.31 -14.36 -9.11
CA ASP A 124 8.63 -15.17 -8.10
C ASP A 124 7.94 -16.34 -8.82
N ALA A 125 8.76 -17.31 -9.31
CA ALA A 125 8.32 -18.33 -10.25
C ALA A 125 7.26 -19.28 -9.68
N ASP A 126 7.25 -19.50 -8.37
CA ASP A 126 6.30 -20.35 -7.64
C ASP A 126 5.22 -19.56 -6.89
N GLY A 127 5.26 -18.24 -6.93
CA GLY A 127 4.31 -17.36 -6.25
C GLY A 127 4.45 -17.33 -4.73
N SER A 128 5.54 -17.88 -4.18
CA SER A 128 5.74 -17.97 -2.73
C SER A 128 5.78 -16.59 -2.07
N VAL A 129 6.48 -15.62 -2.67
CA VAL A 129 6.55 -14.25 -2.16
C VAL A 129 5.20 -13.55 -2.25
N ALA A 130 4.48 -13.70 -3.37
CA ALA A 130 3.13 -13.16 -3.50
C ALA A 130 2.19 -13.69 -2.42
N ASN A 131 2.31 -14.97 -2.06
CA ASN A 131 1.56 -15.59 -0.96
C ASN A 131 1.95 -15.03 0.41
N ASP A 132 3.25 -14.85 0.69
CA ASP A 132 3.74 -14.28 1.96
C ASP A 132 3.23 -12.86 2.18
N TYR A 133 3.02 -12.11 1.09
CA TYR A 133 2.42 -10.78 1.10
C TYR A 133 0.90 -10.79 1.05
N ASN A 134 0.25 -11.96 1.04
CA ASN A 134 -1.20 -12.14 0.95
C ASN A 134 -1.82 -11.36 -0.22
N LEU A 135 -1.19 -11.36 -1.38
CA LEU A 135 -1.67 -10.64 -2.55
C LEU A 135 -2.94 -11.29 -3.09
N ILE A 136 -3.98 -10.49 -3.26
CA ILE A 136 -5.28 -10.93 -3.79
C ILE A 136 -5.43 -10.69 -5.30
N GLY A 137 -4.47 -10.00 -5.92
CA GLY A 137 -4.50 -9.70 -7.34
C GLY A 137 -3.34 -8.84 -7.81
N VAL A 138 -3.28 -8.59 -9.11
CA VAL A 138 -2.29 -7.75 -9.77
C VAL A 138 -2.97 -6.72 -10.69
N PRO A 139 -2.38 -5.51 -10.84
CA PRO A 139 -1.16 -5.05 -10.20
C PRO A 139 -1.35 -4.81 -8.70
N THR A 140 -0.29 -5.06 -7.93
CA THR A 140 -0.20 -4.60 -6.54
C THR A 140 1.14 -3.88 -6.36
N LEU A 141 1.07 -2.66 -5.83
CA LEU A 141 2.24 -1.84 -5.52
C LEU A 141 2.36 -1.70 -4.02
N ILE A 142 3.55 -2.01 -3.51
CA ILE A 142 3.85 -1.90 -2.07
C ILE A 142 4.98 -0.90 -1.88
N LEU A 143 4.69 0.16 -1.14
CA LEU A 143 5.67 1.17 -0.76
C LEU A 143 6.26 0.83 0.61
N VAL A 144 7.58 0.72 0.68
CA VAL A 144 8.32 0.36 1.88
C VAL A 144 9.25 1.51 2.28
N ASP A 145 9.32 1.81 3.58
CA ASP A 145 10.21 2.83 4.13
C ASP A 145 11.67 2.35 4.23
N LYS A 146 12.57 3.25 4.65
CA LYS A 146 14.00 2.95 4.85
C LYS A 146 14.26 1.89 5.92
N LYS A 147 13.32 1.68 6.84
CA LYS A 147 13.43 0.67 7.91
C LYS A 147 12.92 -0.70 7.46
N GLY A 148 12.24 -0.76 6.32
CA GLY A 148 11.63 -1.97 5.78
C GLY A 148 10.19 -2.17 6.24
N ASN A 149 9.48 -1.11 6.65
CA ASN A 149 8.07 -1.20 7.00
C ASN A 149 7.19 -0.83 5.80
N ILE A 150 6.07 -1.51 5.66
CA ILE A 150 5.07 -1.21 4.64
C ILE A 150 4.38 0.12 5.02
N ILE A 151 4.42 1.08 4.10
CA ILE A 151 3.74 2.37 4.22
C ILE A 151 2.37 2.33 3.55
N SER A 152 2.28 1.71 2.37
CA SER A 152 1.02 1.56 1.64
C SER A 152 1.04 0.34 0.73
N ILE A 153 -0.16 -0.16 0.46
CA ILE A 153 -0.46 -1.14 -0.58
C ILE A 153 -1.52 -0.49 -1.46
N SER A 154 -1.28 -0.48 -2.77
CA SER A 154 -2.18 0.13 -3.75
C SER A 154 -2.20 -0.69 -5.04
N HIS A 155 -3.18 -0.41 -5.91
CA HIS A 155 -3.33 -1.08 -7.20
C HIS A 155 -3.04 -0.13 -8.38
N GLN A 156 -2.78 1.14 -8.10
CA GLN A 156 -2.44 2.17 -9.09
C GLN A 156 -1.24 2.98 -8.61
N VAL A 157 -0.40 3.40 -9.54
CA VAL A 157 0.78 4.25 -9.26
C VAL A 157 0.35 5.60 -8.68
N SER A 158 -0.78 6.15 -9.11
CA SER A 158 -1.34 7.42 -8.62
C SER A 158 -1.65 7.44 -7.12
N ASP A 159 -1.92 6.27 -6.55
CA ASP A 159 -2.35 6.15 -5.15
C ASP A 159 -1.19 6.02 -4.16
N LEU A 160 0.05 6.00 -4.66
CA LEU A 160 1.24 5.89 -3.82
C LEU A 160 1.48 7.20 -3.04
N PRO A 161 1.51 7.18 -1.70
CA PRO A 161 1.70 8.36 -0.87
C PRO A 161 3.18 8.78 -0.81
N LEU A 162 3.74 9.22 -1.94
CA LEU A 162 5.18 9.55 -2.04
C LEU A 162 5.58 10.74 -1.18
N ASP A 163 4.64 11.61 -0.83
CA ASP A 163 4.89 12.74 0.08
C ASP A 163 5.27 12.27 1.50
N ALA A 164 4.88 11.05 1.90
CA ALA A 164 5.31 10.45 3.15
C ALA A 164 6.83 10.16 3.18
N ILE A 165 7.45 9.97 2.01
CA ILE A 165 8.88 9.72 1.87
C ILE A 165 9.64 10.94 1.37
N PHE A 166 9.03 11.71 0.47
CA PHE A 166 9.61 12.88 -0.18
C PHE A 166 8.72 14.11 0.02
N PRO A 167 8.68 14.68 1.23
CA PRO A 167 7.88 15.87 1.48
C PRO A 167 8.31 17.01 0.54
N ALA A 168 7.33 17.81 0.11
CA ALA A 168 7.60 19.00 -0.68
C ALA A 168 8.58 19.89 0.09
N LYS A 169 9.62 20.38 -0.58
CA LYS A 169 10.48 21.42 0.01
C LYS A 169 9.61 22.65 0.23
N LYS A 170 9.46 23.05 1.50
CA LYS A 170 8.89 24.35 1.86
C LYS A 170 9.77 25.47 1.35
#